data_234b44e9718dc12994bff30389116706
#
_entry.id   234b44e9718dc12994bff30389116706
#
_cell.length_a   1.000
_cell.length_b   1.000
_cell.length_c   1.000
_cell.angle_alpha   90.00
_cell.angle_beta   90.00
_cell.angle_gamma   90.00
#
_symmetry.space_group_name_H-M   'P 1'
#
loop_
_entity.id
_entity.type
_entity.pdbx_description
1 polymer ?
#
loop_
_entity_poly.entity_id
_entity_poly.type
_entity_poly.pdbx_seq_one_letter_code
_entity_poly.pdbx_strand_id
1 'polypeptide(L)'
;MAKNQKPKKDSLITLTRKYANNHDECVKFFFKMKWPVGFYCEKCGCTHYYSIKRGDVFQCKECGHQHYLLSNTIFQDNKLDLYKLILGMYLFFTANKGLSAIELANELEINYKTALLLCRKCRILMSQSNSEKILDSFFYEADVAYIGSKSKEERKQGVATEQQPFLVMLSTDKENKYPNF
;
A
#
# COMPACT_ATOMS: atom_id res chain seq x y z
N MET A 1 2.73 -26.65 -21.87
CA MET A 1 2.28 -25.24 -21.76
C MET A 1 1.64 -25.05 -20.39
N ALA A 2 2.35 -24.54 -19.43
CA ALA A 2 1.83 -24.27 -18.10
C ALA A 2 0.94 -23.02 -18.16
N LYS A 3 -0.35 -23.17 -17.84
CA LYS A 3 -1.28 -22.03 -17.71
C LYS A 3 -0.81 -21.15 -16.56
N ASN A 4 -0.38 -19.93 -16.87
CA ASN A 4 -0.06 -18.88 -15.92
C ASN A 4 -1.34 -18.54 -15.15
N GLN A 5 -1.61 -19.24 -14.04
CA GLN A 5 -2.70 -18.89 -13.14
C GLN A 5 -2.29 -17.62 -12.39
N LYS A 6 -2.97 -16.50 -12.69
CA LYS A 6 -2.85 -15.29 -11.86
C LYS A 6 -3.07 -15.68 -10.39
N PRO A 7 -2.25 -15.17 -9.46
CA PRO A 7 -2.42 -15.48 -8.05
C PRO A 7 -3.85 -15.12 -7.63
N LYS A 8 -4.55 -16.09 -7.05
CA LYS A 8 -5.93 -15.93 -6.62
C LYS A 8 -5.96 -14.85 -5.53
N LYS A 9 -6.61 -13.72 -5.80
CA LYS A 9 -6.78 -12.66 -4.80
C LYS A 9 -7.48 -13.26 -3.58
N ASP A 10 -6.88 -13.10 -2.39
CA ASP A 10 -7.54 -13.49 -1.15
C ASP A 10 -8.87 -12.75 -1.03
N SER A 11 -9.95 -13.47 -0.72
CA SER A 11 -11.24 -12.81 -0.47
C SER A 11 -11.21 -12.13 0.90
N LEU A 12 -12.05 -11.10 1.09
CA LEU A 12 -12.21 -10.44 2.38
C LEU A 12 -12.50 -11.45 3.51
N ILE A 13 -13.33 -12.45 3.24
CA ILE A 13 -13.67 -13.52 4.19
C ILE A 13 -12.42 -14.33 4.59
N THR A 14 -11.58 -14.69 3.62
CA THR A 14 -10.34 -15.44 3.87
C THR A 14 -9.38 -14.61 4.71
N LEU A 15 -9.24 -13.33 4.41
CA LEU A 15 -8.42 -12.39 5.15
C LEU A 15 -8.90 -12.23 6.60
N THR A 16 -10.21 -12.01 6.78
CA THR A 16 -10.82 -11.88 8.12
C THR A 16 -10.61 -13.15 8.94
N ARG A 17 -10.86 -14.32 8.39
CA ARG A 17 -10.65 -15.60 9.10
C ARG A 17 -9.19 -15.79 9.55
N LYS A 18 -8.24 -15.34 8.75
CA LYS A 18 -6.82 -15.50 9.03
C LYS A 18 -6.30 -14.53 10.08
N TYR A 19 -6.76 -13.29 10.07
CA TYR A 19 -6.14 -12.20 10.82
C TYR A 19 -6.99 -11.62 11.96
N ALA A 20 -8.35 -11.71 11.92
CA ALA A 20 -9.21 -10.96 12.84
C ALA A 20 -8.99 -11.29 14.33
N ASN A 21 -8.71 -12.54 14.66
CA ASN A 21 -8.51 -12.98 16.06
C ASN A 21 -7.12 -13.61 16.26
N ASN A 22 -6.19 -13.31 15.38
CA ASN A 22 -4.86 -13.93 15.39
C ASN A 22 -3.78 -12.86 15.26
N HIS A 23 -3.42 -12.27 16.40
CA HIS A 23 -2.36 -11.26 16.48
C HIS A 23 -1.02 -11.78 15.94
N ASP A 24 -0.67 -13.03 16.23
CA ASP A 24 0.57 -13.64 15.78
C ASP A 24 0.66 -13.73 14.25
N GLU A 25 -0.45 -14.00 13.56
CA GLU A 25 -0.47 -13.99 12.09
C GLU A 25 -0.35 -12.58 11.53
N CYS A 26 -0.91 -11.58 12.20
CA CYS A 26 -0.71 -10.18 11.83
C CYS A 26 0.77 -9.79 11.98
N VAL A 27 1.41 -10.18 13.09
CA VAL A 27 2.84 -9.95 13.34
C VAL A 27 3.69 -10.64 12.26
N LYS A 28 3.42 -11.91 11.95
CA LYS A 28 4.13 -12.63 10.87
C LYS A 28 4.00 -11.95 9.52
N PHE A 29 2.83 -11.40 9.21
CA PHE A 29 2.61 -10.66 7.96
C PHE A 29 3.54 -9.44 7.86
N PHE A 30 3.55 -8.56 8.87
CA PHE A 30 4.41 -7.38 8.87
C PHE A 30 5.89 -7.72 9.04
N PHE A 31 6.22 -8.78 9.78
CA PHE A 31 7.58 -9.29 9.89
C PHE A 31 8.13 -9.69 8.51
N LYS A 32 7.36 -10.44 7.74
CA LYS A 32 7.74 -10.87 6.39
C LYS A 32 7.84 -9.69 5.41
N MET A 33 7.02 -8.66 5.58
CA MET A 33 7.13 -7.42 4.80
C MET A 33 8.40 -6.65 5.13
N LYS A 34 8.75 -6.54 6.42
CA LYS A 34 9.94 -5.81 6.87
C LYS A 34 11.23 -6.56 6.56
N TRP A 35 11.22 -7.87 6.74
CA TRP A 35 12.36 -8.76 6.53
C TRP A 35 12.03 -9.92 5.59
N PRO A 36 11.94 -9.65 4.27
CA PRO A 36 11.52 -10.66 3.30
C PRO A 36 12.47 -11.86 3.21
N VAL A 37 13.75 -11.65 3.46
CA VAL A 37 14.80 -12.70 3.44
C VAL A 37 15.08 -13.26 4.85
N GLY A 38 14.43 -12.73 5.88
CA GLY A 38 14.64 -13.07 7.28
C GLY A 38 15.19 -11.90 8.09
N PHE A 39 15.13 -12.03 9.42
CA PHE A 39 15.56 -10.96 10.31
C PHE A 39 17.01 -10.54 10.05
N TYR A 40 17.23 -9.25 10.05
CA TYR A 40 18.54 -8.62 9.93
C TYR A 40 18.62 -7.44 10.88
N CYS A 41 19.65 -7.42 11.72
CA CYS A 41 19.90 -6.31 12.64
C CYS A 41 20.64 -5.18 11.94
N GLU A 42 20.01 -4.01 11.79
CA GLU A 42 20.59 -2.83 11.15
C GLU A 42 21.85 -2.33 11.86
N LYS A 43 22.05 -2.65 13.16
CA LYS A 43 23.17 -2.17 13.96
C LYS A 43 24.42 -3.04 13.86
N CYS A 44 24.28 -4.38 13.83
CA CYS A 44 25.42 -5.30 13.89
C CYS A 44 25.42 -6.38 12.81
N GLY A 45 24.41 -6.41 11.92
CA GLY A 45 24.33 -7.42 10.87
C GLY A 45 23.87 -8.81 11.31
N CYS A 46 23.63 -9.05 12.59
CA CYS A 46 23.20 -10.35 13.10
C CYS A 46 21.82 -10.74 12.59
N THR A 47 21.63 -12.03 12.28
CA THR A 47 20.35 -12.58 11.79
C THR A 47 19.53 -13.29 12.87
N HIS A 48 20.05 -13.38 14.09
CA HIS A 48 19.40 -14.05 15.21
C HIS A 48 18.71 -13.04 16.14
N TYR A 49 17.50 -13.37 16.57
CA TYR A 49 16.71 -12.50 17.46
C TYR A 49 15.96 -13.28 18.52
N TYR A 50 15.53 -12.55 19.55
CA TYR A 50 14.51 -12.97 20.51
C TYR A 50 13.24 -12.18 20.26
N SER A 51 12.08 -12.86 20.21
CA SER A 51 10.79 -12.18 20.19
C SER A 51 10.39 -11.80 21.61
N ILE A 52 10.15 -10.53 21.84
CA ILE A 52 9.63 -10.00 23.10
C ILE A 52 8.12 -9.86 22.94
N LYS A 53 7.35 -10.65 23.69
CA LYS A 53 5.88 -10.69 23.59
C LYS A 53 5.19 -9.34 23.89
N ARG A 54 5.90 -8.42 24.55
CA ARG A 54 5.37 -7.11 24.90
C ARG A 54 5.64 -6.12 23.77
N GLY A 55 4.67 -5.97 22.86
CA GLY A 55 4.66 -4.88 21.88
C GLY A 55 5.34 -5.15 20.55
N ASP A 56 5.35 -6.38 20.06
CA ASP A 56 5.85 -6.74 18.73
C ASP A 56 7.29 -6.28 18.51
N VAL A 57 8.16 -6.59 19.48
CA VAL A 57 9.55 -6.19 19.52
C VAL A 57 10.46 -7.39 19.30
N PHE A 58 11.45 -7.21 18.46
CA PHE A 58 12.46 -8.21 18.12
C PHE A 58 13.82 -7.72 18.62
N GLN A 59 14.41 -8.42 19.57
CA GLN A 59 15.71 -8.04 20.13
C GLN A 59 16.82 -8.86 19.49
N CYS A 60 17.84 -8.19 18.97
CA CYS A 60 19.02 -8.84 18.44
C CYS A 60 19.77 -9.62 19.51
N LYS A 61 20.18 -10.85 19.21
CA LYS A 61 20.92 -11.70 20.16
C LYS A 61 22.31 -11.21 20.47
N GLU A 62 22.98 -10.57 19.52
CA GLU A 62 24.36 -10.13 19.67
C GLU A 62 24.50 -8.77 20.37
N CYS A 63 23.83 -7.75 19.83
CA CYS A 63 24.02 -6.38 20.32
C CYS A 63 22.89 -5.89 21.24
N GLY A 64 21.85 -6.72 21.49
CA GLY A 64 20.72 -6.34 22.34
C GLY A 64 19.82 -5.25 21.78
N HIS A 65 20.08 -4.76 20.54
CA HIS A 65 19.27 -3.72 19.93
C HIS A 65 17.84 -4.20 19.69
N GLN A 66 16.85 -3.35 20.03
CA GLN A 66 15.44 -3.66 19.88
C GLN A 66 14.89 -3.08 18.58
N HIS A 67 14.25 -3.93 17.79
CA HIS A 67 13.59 -3.58 16.56
C HIS A 67 12.09 -3.69 16.72
N TYR A 68 11.37 -2.60 16.58
CA TYR A 68 9.91 -2.60 16.56
C TYR A 68 9.39 -3.01 15.19
N LEU A 69 8.29 -3.75 15.14
CA LEU A 69 7.73 -4.32 13.93
C LEU A 69 7.53 -3.27 12.82
N LEU A 70 6.91 -2.14 13.15
CA LEU A 70 6.59 -1.10 12.19
C LEU A 70 7.63 0.04 12.09
N SER A 71 8.70 0.04 12.93
CA SER A 71 9.75 1.07 12.86
C SER A 71 10.50 0.99 11.53
N ASN A 72 10.97 2.12 11.02
CA ASN A 72 11.63 2.25 9.70
C ASN A 72 10.77 1.73 8.53
N THR A 73 9.44 1.69 8.69
CA THR A 73 8.49 1.43 7.62
C THR A 73 7.57 2.63 7.42
N ILE A 74 6.86 2.66 6.32
CA ILE A 74 5.85 3.71 6.07
C ILE A 74 4.75 3.73 7.13
N PHE A 75 4.54 2.62 7.84
CA PHE A 75 3.56 2.49 8.91
C PHE A 75 4.12 2.80 10.30
N GLN A 76 5.33 3.36 10.39
CA GLN A 76 5.87 3.84 11.67
C GLN A 76 4.90 4.78 12.36
N ASP A 77 4.90 4.77 13.71
CA ASP A 77 4.01 5.56 14.58
C ASP A 77 2.51 5.28 14.38
N ASN A 78 2.18 4.12 13.80
CA ASN A 78 0.82 3.70 13.68
C ASN A 78 0.25 3.26 15.05
N LYS A 79 -0.93 3.81 15.39
CA LYS A 79 -1.66 3.48 16.63
C LYS A 79 -2.83 2.51 16.40
N LEU A 80 -3.08 2.12 15.14
CA LEU A 80 -4.10 1.14 14.81
C LEU A 80 -3.65 -0.25 15.19
N ASP A 81 -4.59 -1.09 15.56
CA ASP A 81 -4.39 -2.52 15.65
C ASP A 81 -3.88 -3.09 14.32
N LEU A 82 -2.98 -4.07 14.38
CA LEU A 82 -2.37 -4.66 13.18
C LEU A 82 -3.40 -5.25 12.23
N TYR A 83 -4.47 -5.86 12.76
CA TYR A 83 -5.56 -6.37 11.94
C TYR A 83 -6.29 -5.26 11.18
N LYS A 84 -6.66 -4.16 11.86
CA LYS A 84 -7.30 -3.01 11.20
C LYS A 84 -6.39 -2.39 10.14
N LEU A 85 -5.07 -2.41 10.36
CA LEU A 85 -4.09 -1.94 9.38
C LEU A 85 -4.07 -2.82 8.13
N ILE A 86 -4.04 -4.16 8.29
CA ILE A 86 -4.09 -5.12 7.17
C ILE A 86 -5.41 -4.97 6.41
N LEU A 87 -6.54 -4.90 7.14
CA LEU A 87 -7.86 -4.77 6.55
C LEU A 87 -7.99 -3.45 5.75
N GLY A 88 -7.51 -2.35 6.32
CA GLY A 88 -7.54 -1.05 5.65
C GLY A 88 -6.70 -1.01 4.38
N MET A 89 -5.50 -1.60 4.40
CA MET A 89 -4.69 -1.77 3.19
C MET A 89 -5.43 -2.63 2.15
N TYR A 90 -6.00 -3.75 2.56
CA TYR A 90 -6.75 -4.61 1.64
C TYR A 90 -7.90 -3.87 0.98
N LEU A 91 -8.76 -3.19 1.75
CA LEU A 91 -9.87 -2.41 1.23
C LEU A 91 -9.40 -1.32 0.26
N PHE A 92 -8.32 -0.60 0.61
CA PHE A 92 -7.78 0.47 -0.21
C PHE A 92 -7.24 -0.04 -1.56
N PHE A 93 -6.46 -1.13 -1.57
CA PHE A 93 -5.85 -1.66 -2.78
C PHE A 93 -6.80 -2.50 -3.66
N THR A 94 -7.92 -2.98 -3.11
CA THR A 94 -8.91 -3.75 -3.87
C THR A 94 -10.06 -2.91 -4.40
N ALA A 95 -10.19 -1.66 -3.98
CA ALA A 95 -11.25 -0.75 -4.41
C ALA A 95 -11.05 -0.32 -5.87
N ASN A 96 -11.86 -0.82 -6.78
CA ASN A 96 -11.76 -0.52 -8.23
C ASN A 96 -12.00 0.97 -8.56
N LYS A 97 -12.82 1.65 -7.78
CA LYS A 97 -13.16 3.08 -7.98
C LYS A 97 -12.40 4.01 -7.04
N GLY A 98 -11.41 3.47 -6.31
CA GLY A 98 -10.79 4.15 -5.19
C GLY A 98 -11.66 4.10 -3.94
N LEU A 99 -11.09 4.46 -2.80
CA LEU A 99 -11.76 4.48 -1.49
C LEU A 99 -11.52 5.84 -0.84
N SER A 100 -12.60 6.49 -0.41
CA SER A 100 -12.51 7.75 0.31
C SER A 100 -12.07 7.51 1.76
N ALA A 101 -11.45 8.51 2.38
CA ALA A 101 -11.06 8.40 3.79
C ALA A 101 -12.27 8.31 4.74
N ILE A 102 -13.44 8.83 4.32
CA ILE A 102 -14.69 8.74 5.10
C ILE A 102 -15.20 7.29 5.06
N GLU A 103 -15.27 6.68 3.88
CA GLU A 103 -15.68 5.28 3.73
C GLU A 103 -14.74 4.37 4.52
N LEU A 104 -13.42 4.56 4.38
CA LEU A 104 -12.44 3.77 5.13
C LEU A 104 -12.58 3.95 6.65
N ALA A 105 -12.90 5.16 7.11
CA ALA A 105 -13.15 5.42 8.53
C ALA A 105 -14.36 4.65 9.06
N ASN A 106 -15.44 4.62 8.29
CA ASN A 106 -16.66 3.89 8.62
C ASN A 106 -16.44 2.37 8.61
N GLU A 107 -15.80 1.84 7.58
CA GLU A 107 -15.54 0.40 7.43
C GLU A 107 -14.62 -0.15 8.55
N LEU A 108 -13.66 0.63 9.00
CA LEU A 108 -12.72 0.23 10.05
C LEU A 108 -13.16 0.65 11.46
N GLU A 109 -14.24 1.44 11.58
CA GLU A 109 -14.67 2.06 12.84
C GLU A 109 -13.53 2.81 13.52
N ILE A 110 -12.91 3.74 12.78
CA ILE A 110 -11.78 4.55 13.24
C ILE A 110 -12.04 6.05 12.98
N ASN A 111 -11.26 6.90 13.64
CA ASN A 111 -11.36 8.34 13.42
C ASN A 111 -10.95 8.72 11.98
N TYR A 112 -11.67 9.65 11.38
CA TYR A 112 -11.40 10.18 10.03
C TYR A 112 -9.93 10.59 9.80
N LYS A 113 -9.31 11.28 10.78
CA LYS A 113 -7.90 11.69 10.67
C LYS A 113 -6.96 10.50 10.54
N THR A 114 -7.25 9.41 11.24
CA THR A 114 -6.48 8.16 11.18
C THR A 114 -6.67 7.48 9.82
N ALA A 115 -7.90 7.40 9.33
CA ALA A 115 -8.20 6.86 8.01
C ALA A 115 -7.54 7.68 6.89
N LEU A 116 -7.58 9.01 6.98
CA LEU A 116 -6.92 9.90 6.03
C LEU A 116 -5.41 9.68 5.99
N LEU A 117 -4.77 9.53 7.16
CA LEU A 117 -3.34 9.21 7.25
C LEU A 117 -3.03 7.85 6.62
N LEU A 118 -3.87 6.84 6.87
CA LEU A 118 -3.71 5.52 6.28
C LEU A 118 -3.83 5.57 4.75
N CYS A 119 -4.85 6.26 4.21
CA CYS A 119 -5.00 6.47 2.77
C CYS A 119 -3.77 7.16 2.16
N ARG A 120 -3.20 8.19 2.85
CA ARG A 120 -1.98 8.87 2.41
C ARG A 120 -0.80 7.91 2.34
N LYS A 121 -0.60 7.09 3.38
CA LYS A 121 0.47 6.07 3.42
C LYS A 121 0.31 5.03 2.29
N CYS A 122 -0.92 4.57 2.03
CA CYS A 122 -1.20 3.66 0.92
C CYS A 122 -0.89 4.28 -0.45
N ARG A 123 -1.23 5.57 -0.67
CA ARG A 123 -0.88 6.27 -1.92
C ARG A 123 0.62 6.41 -2.13
N ILE A 124 1.39 6.64 -1.06
CA ILE A 124 2.86 6.69 -1.13
C ILE A 124 3.41 5.32 -1.54
N LEU A 125 2.91 4.22 -0.98
CA LEU A 125 3.29 2.86 -1.40
C LEU A 125 3.00 2.61 -2.88
N MET A 126 1.83 3.02 -3.37
CA MET A 126 1.49 2.90 -4.80
C MET A 126 2.45 3.71 -5.68
N SER A 127 2.77 4.93 -5.26
CA SER A 127 3.71 5.80 -6.00
C SER A 127 5.10 5.17 -6.07
N GLN A 128 5.62 4.64 -4.97
CA GLN A 128 6.91 3.93 -4.94
C GLN A 128 6.92 2.70 -5.85
N SER A 129 5.88 1.86 -5.76
CA SER A 129 5.76 0.68 -6.63
C SER A 129 5.67 1.05 -8.12
N ASN A 130 5.05 2.17 -8.47
CA ASN A 130 4.95 2.61 -9.85
C ASN A 130 6.26 3.22 -10.39
N SER A 131 7.05 3.90 -9.53
CA SER A 131 8.34 4.46 -9.94
C SER A 131 9.38 3.39 -10.28
N GLU A 132 9.24 2.18 -9.74
CA GLU A 132 10.10 1.03 -10.04
C GLU A 132 9.69 0.31 -11.33
N LYS A 133 8.48 0.52 -11.82
CA LYS A 133 8.02 -0.08 -13.08
C LYS A 133 8.52 0.75 -14.26
N ILE A 134 9.51 0.21 -14.96
CA ILE A 134 9.93 0.74 -16.27
C ILE A 134 8.82 0.39 -17.27
N LEU A 135 8.40 1.39 -18.03
CA LEU A 135 7.50 1.18 -19.17
C LEU A 135 8.30 0.45 -20.25
N ASP A 136 8.16 -0.86 -20.33
CA ASP A 136 8.93 -1.74 -21.22
C ASP A 136 8.03 -2.33 -22.32
N SER A 137 7.29 -1.48 -23.00
CA SER A 137 6.39 -1.87 -24.09
C SER A 137 6.67 -1.02 -25.33
N PHE A 138 6.44 -1.59 -26.52
CA PHE A 138 6.56 -0.85 -27.78
C PHE A 138 5.37 0.10 -28.03
N PHE A 139 4.27 -0.05 -27.30
CA PHE A 139 3.05 0.72 -27.47
C PHE A 139 2.66 1.39 -26.17
N TYR A 140 2.42 2.69 -26.27
CA TYR A 140 1.98 3.52 -25.15
C TYR A 140 0.72 4.28 -25.56
N GLU A 141 -0.27 4.25 -24.67
CA GLU A 141 -1.38 5.19 -24.72
C GLU A 141 -1.09 6.32 -23.73
N ALA A 142 -1.18 7.55 -24.19
CA ALA A 142 -0.97 8.73 -23.36
C ALA A 142 -2.21 9.62 -23.43
N ASP A 143 -2.66 10.06 -22.26
CA ASP A 143 -3.79 10.99 -22.11
C ASP A 143 -3.43 12.10 -21.13
N VAL A 144 -4.01 13.29 -21.37
CA VAL A 144 -3.82 14.45 -20.50
C VAL A 144 -5.07 14.63 -19.64
N ALA A 145 -4.92 14.44 -18.35
CA ALA A 145 -5.98 14.72 -17.41
C ALA A 145 -5.70 16.01 -16.62
N TYR A 146 -6.75 16.64 -16.09
CA TYR A 146 -6.67 17.91 -15.37
C TYR A 146 -7.20 17.72 -13.94
N ILE A 147 -6.42 18.15 -12.96
CA ILE A 147 -6.82 18.17 -11.55
C ILE A 147 -6.96 19.60 -11.07
N GLY A 148 -8.04 19.87 -10.33
CA GLY A 148 -8.32 21.18 -9.72
C GLY A 148 -9.77 21.60 -9.90
N SER A 149 -10.15 22.70 -9.23
CA SER A 149 -11.49 23.27 -9.36
C SER A 149 -11.63 24.01 -10.68
N LYS A 150 -12.83 23.94 -11.27
CA LYS A 150 -13.17 24.79 -12.42
C LYS A 150 -13.27 26.23 -11.94
N SER A 151 -12.60 27.17 -12.61
CA SER A 151 -12.82 28.60 -12.38
C SER A 151 -14.28 28.96 -12.63
N LYS A 152 -14.82 29.88 -11.82
CA LYS A 152 -16.22 30.36 -11.95
C LYS A 152 -16.44 31.28 -13.17
N GLU A 153 -15.37 31.63 -13.86
CA GLU A 153 -15.44 32.53 -15.02
C GLU A 153 -15.65 31.75 -16.32
N GLU A 154 -16.25 32.43 -17.31
CA GLU A 154 -16.81 31.89 -18.55
C GLU A 154 -15.90 30.90 -19.28
N ARG A 155 -16.51 29.78 -19.70
CA ARG A 155 -15.88 28.67 -20.41
C ARG A 155 -15.24 29.10 -21.75
N LYS A 156 -13.99 29.44 -21.74
CA LYS A 156 -13.17 29.43 -22.95
C LYS A 156 -12.46 28.09 -23.04
N GLN A 157 -12.78 27.34 -24.07
CA GLN A 157 -12.16 26.05 -24.35
C GLN A 157 -10.63 26.25 -24.52
N GLY A 158 -9.82 25.65 -23.66
CA GLY A 158 -8.38 25.54 -23.85
C GLY A 158 -7.47 26.57 -23.17
N VAL A 159 -7.99 27.62 -22.48
CA VAL A 159 -7.12 28.61 -21.83
C VAL A 159 -7.66 29.02 -20.46
N ALA A 160 -6.75 29.05 -19.46
CA ALA A 160 -6.95 29.61 -18.12
C ALA A 160 -7.97 28.90 -17.21
N THR A 161 -7.77 27.63 -16.98
CA THR A 161 -8.29 26.97 -15.79
C THR A 161 -7.15 26.85 -14.78
N GLU A 162 -7.40 27.10 -13.50
CA GLU A 162 -6.45 26.84 -12.38
C GLU A 162 -6.17 25.33 -12.22
N GLN A 163 -6.59 24.52 -13.17
CA GLN A 163 -6.40 23.08 -13.20
C GLN A 163 -4.97 22.75 -13.60
N GLN A 164 -4.33 21.89 -12.83
CA GLN A 164 -3.00 21.37 -13.15
C GLN A 164 -3.12 20.20 -14.15
N PRO A 165 -2.50 20.31 -15.35
CA PRO A 165 -2.45 19.19 -16.25
C PRO A 165 -1.47 18.13 -15.75
N PHE A 166 -1.81 16.86 -15.93
CA PHE A 166 -0.88 15.75 -15.71
C PHE A 166 -1.02 14.73 -16.84
N LEU A 167 0.10 14.17 -17.23
CA LEU A 167 0.16 13.16 -18.27
C LEU A 167 0.01 11.76 -17.64
N VAL A 168 -0.94 11.00 -18.12
CA VAL A 168 -1.11 9.59 -17.80
C VAL A 168 -0.59 8.78 -18.98
N MET A 169 0.34 7.86 -18.71
CA MET A 169 0.86 6.94 -19.72
C MET A 169 0.60 5.50 -19.29
N LEU A 170 0.09 4.70 -20.21
CA LEU A 170 -0.14 3.27 -20.02
C LEU A 170 0.63 2.50 -21.09
N SER A 171 1.34 1.45 -20.70
CA SER A 171 1.90 0.50 -21.65
C SER A 171 0.83 -0.49 -22.08
N THR A 172 0.69 -0.71 -23.39
CA THR A 172 -0.28 -1.65 -23.94
C THR A 172 0.42 -2.64 -24.86
N ASP A 173 0.00 -3.91 -24.78
CA ASP A 173 0.37 -4.92 -25.78
C ASP A 173 -0.67 -4.93 -26.89
N LYS A 174 -0.22 -4.90 -28.15
CA LYS A 174 -1.13 -4.91 -29.31
C LYS A 174 -2.08 -6.11 -29.35
N GLU A 175 -1.70 -7.22 -28.73
CA GLU A 175 -2.50 -8.45 -28.69
C GLU A 175 -3.56 -8.46 -27.59
N ASN A 176 -3.38 -7.67 -26.54
CA ASN A 176 -4.34 -7.54 -25.44
C ASN A 176 -5.00 -6.16 -25.46
N LYS A 177 -6.31 -6.13 -25.69
CA LYS A 177 -7.14 -4.91 -25.64
C LYS A 177 -7.18 -4.25 -24.25
N TYR A 178 -6.44 -4.75 -23.27
CA TYR A 178 -6.46 -4.26 -21.90
C TYR A 178 -5.05 -3.93 -21.43
N PRO A 179 -4.87 -2.77 -20.75
CA PRO A 179 -3.59 -2.38 -20.20
C PRO A 179 -3.10 -3.42 -19.19
N ASN A 180 -1.80 -3.70 -19.21
CA ASN A 180 -1.15 -4.52 -18.19
C ASN A 180 -0.97 -3.68 -16.92
N PHE A 181 -1.71 -4.02 -15.87
CA PHE A 181 -1.58 -3.44 -14.53
C PHE A 181 -0.65 -4.26 -13.66
#